data_3c0e68e18542687d8c392869976bf717
#
_entry.id   3c0e68e18542687d8c392869976bf717
#
_cell.length_a   1.000
_cell.length_b   1.000
_cell.length_c   1.000
_cell.angle_alpha   90.00
_cell.angle_beta   90.00
_cell.angle_gamma   90.00
#
_symmetry.space_group_name_H-M   'P 1'
#
loop_
_entity.id
_entity.type
_entity.pdbx_description
1 polymer ?
#
loop_
_entity_poly.entity_id
_entity_poly.type
_entity_poly.pdbx_seq_one_letter_code
_entity_poly.pdbx_strand_id
1 'polypeptide(L)'
;KFVTVYPGHIDLPDTGRDATPANERRYSNEQLASVFEKTEAVATKMDELGFDTLWLAEHHFQHEGYECIPNILMLAVHLAHVTRRLRIGCGFNIAPMWHPLRLAEDFAVADILTKGRTVFGVGRGYHTREVETFGAPMQDANANRELFEEQVEIIFKAFNHESFSHKGKHYTLPPPVPYRGYDLKELTLVPRPVNRPVECCQPIVSANAR
;
A
#
# COMPACT_ATOMS: atom_id res chain seq x y z
N LYS A 1 -1.71 -23.46 2.11
CA LYS A 1 -2.12 -22.16 1.54
C LYS A 1 -1.22 -21.85 0.36
N PHE A 2 -1.83 -21.43 -0.75
CA PHE A 2 -1.10 -21.03 -1.96
C PHE A 2 -1.28 -19.52 -2.14
N VAL A 3 -0.16 -18.81 -2.27
CA VAL A 3 -0.13 -17.36 -2.47
C VAL A 3 0.76 -17.03 -3.65
N THR A 4 0.53 -15.89 -4.28
CA THR A 4 1.44 -15.37 -5.32
C THR A 4 1.63 -13.88 -5.14
N VAL A 5 2.74 -13.37 -5.62
CA VAL A 5 3.03 -11.93 -5.74
C VAL A 5 2.95 -11.56 -7.21
N TYR A 6 2.19 -10.51 -7.51
CA TYR A 6 2.14 -9.93 -8.84
C TYR A 6 2.49 -8.43 -8.75
N PRO A 7 3.64 -8.02 -9.26
CA PRO A 7 4.11 -6.64 -9.12
C PRO A 7 3.38 -5.63 -10.01
N GLY A 8 2.56 -6.12 -10.96
CA GLY A 8 1.79 -5.23 -11.82
C GLY A 8 2.51 -4.79 -13.09
N HIS A 9 3.20 -5.71 -13.76
CA HIS A 9 3.81 -5.41 -15.06
C HIS A 9 2.82 -5.55 -16.21
N ILE A 10 2.99 -4.73 -17.24
CA ILE A 10 2.31 -4.90 -18.53
C ILE A 10 2.97 -6.03 -19.34
N ASP A 11 2.47 -6.32 -20.52
CA ASP A 11 3.21 -7.14 -21.47
C ASP A 11 4.40 -6.33 -21.99
N LEU A 12 5.59 -6.90 -21.82
CA LEU A 12 6.86 -6.25 -22.11
C LEU A 12 7.52 -6.86 -23.36
N PRO A 13 7.10 -6.44 -24.56
CA PRO A 13 7.67 -6.99 -25.82
C PRO A 13 9.12 -6.62 -26.04
N ASP A 14 9.55 -5.46 -25.52
CA ASP A 14 10.91 -4.95 -25.62
C ASP A 14 11.69 -5.27 -24.34
N THR A 15 12.08 -6.56 -24.20
CA THR A 15 12.85 -7.05 -23.07
C THR A 15 13.99 -7.95 -23.55
N GLY A 16 14.99 -8.17 -22.71
CA GLY A 16 16.15 -9.01 -23.00
C GLY A 16 17.43 -8.20 -23.14
N ARG A 17 18.50 -8.88 -23.62
CA ARG A 17 19.84 -8.34 -23.62
C ARG A 17 20.01 -7.14 -24.58
N ASP A 18 19.32 -7.19 -25.70
CA ASP A 18 19.41 -6.17 -26.77
C ASP A 18 18.20 -5.23 -26.80
N ALA A 19 17.41 -5.23 -25.72
CA ALA A 19 16.23 -4.38 -25.59
C ALA A 19 16.60 -2.92 -25.33
N THR A 20 15.67 -2.01 -25.62
CA THR A 20 15.79 -0.60 -25.24
C THR A 20 16.04 -0.48 -23.73
N PRO A 21 17.01 0.33 -23.27
CA PRO A 21 17.25 0.58 -21.86
C PRO A 21 15.96 1.00 -21.14
N ALA A 22 15.72 0.50 -19.93
CA ALA A 22 14.47 0.68 -19.21
C ALA A 22 14.06 2.16 -19.06
N ASN A 23 15.05 3.02 -18.74
CA ASN A 23 14.84 4.47 -18.59
C ASN A 23 14.48 5.19 -19.91
N GLU A 24 14.69 4.57 -21.05
CA GLU A 24 14.39 5.11 -22.39
C GLU A 24 13.06 4.58 -22.94
N ARG A 25 12.53 3.49 -22.35
CA ARG A 25 11.25 2.94 -22.77
C ARG A 25 10.11 3.88 -22.46
N ARG A 26 9.16 3.93 -23.37
CA ARG A 26 7.92 4.69 -23.21
C ARG A 26 6.77 3.89 -23.79
N TYR A 27 5.86 3.49 -22.92
CA TYR A 27 4.63 2.86 -23.32
C TYR A 27 3.50 3.88 -23.32
N SER A 28 2.50 3.67 -24.18
CA SER A 28 1.31 4.53 -24.22
C SER A 28 0.49 4.35 -22.94
N ASN A 29 -0.39 5.32 -22.65
CA ASN A 29 -1.28 5.21 -21.50
C ASN A 29 -2.17 3.97 -21.56
N GLU A 30 -2.65 3.61 -22.76
CA GLU A 30 -3.47 2.43 -23.00
C GLU A 30 -2.69 1.14 -22.68
N GLN A 31 -1.43 1.09 -23.10
CA GLN A 31 -0.56 -0.06 -22.77
C GLN A 31 -0.30 -0.14 -21.27
N LEU A 32 0.00 0.97 -20.59
CA LEU A 32 0.21 0.99 -19.14
C LEU A 32 -1.07 0.64 -18.37
N ALA A 33 -2.23 1.14 -18.81
CA ALA A 33 -3.52 0.85 -18.20
C ALA A 33 -3.95 -0.63 -18.36
N SER A 34 -3.43 -1.35 -19.35
CA SER A 34 -3.74 -2.78 -19.52
C SER A 34 -3.35 -3.65 -18.31
N VAL A 35 -2.50 -3.13 -17.40
CA VAL A 35 -2.14 -3.80 -16.14
C VAL A 35 -3.37 -4.13 -15.30
N PHE A 36 -4.41 -3.30 -15.32
CA PHE A 36 -5.61 -3.51 -14.52
C PHE A 36 -6.45 -4.69 -15.02
N GLU A 37 -6.67 -4.78 -16.34
CA GLU A 37 -7.33 -5.93 -16.96
C GLU A 37 -6.56 -7.22 -16.73
N LYS A 38 -5.24 -7.17 -16.87
CA LYS A 38 -4.36 -8.30 -16.62
C LYS A 38 -4.42 -8.76 -15.15
N THR A 39 -4.43 -7.82 -14.22
CA THR A 39 -4.54 -8.13 -12.79
C THR A 39 -5.90 -8.74 -12.45
N GLU A 40 -6.98 -8.24 -13.04
CA GLU A 40 -8.32 -8.82 -12.90
C GLU A 40 -8.37 -10.25 -13.40
N ALA A 41 -7.82 -10.51 -14.58
CA ALA A 41 -7.77 -11.87 -15.16
C ALA A 41 -6.97 -12.83 -14.25
N VAL A 42 -5.83 -12.38 -13.71
CA VAL A 42 -5.03 -13.16 -12.76
C VAL A 42 -5.81 -13.43 -11.48
N ALA A 43 -6.43 -12.42 -10.88
CA ALA A 43 -7.20 -12.56 -9.65
C ALA A 43 -8.39 -13.51 -9.81
N THR A 44 -9.15 -13.36 -10.89
CA THR A 44 -10.29 -14.22 -11.21
C THR A 44 -9.82 -15.67 -11.36
N LYS A 45 -8.73 -15.90 -12.10
CA LYS A 45 -8.19 -17.25 -12.28
C LYS A 45 -7.67 -17.87 -10.99
N MET A 46 -7.04 -17.08 -10.14
CA MET A 46 -6.58 -17.53 -8.82
C MET A 46 -7.75 -17.89 -7.91
N ASP A 47 -8.83 -17.09 -7.91
CA ASP A 47 -10.05 -17.39 -7.13
C ASP A 47 -10.71 -18.71 -7.58
N GLU A 48 -10.82 -18.94 -8.91
CA GLU A 48 -11.30 -20.19 -9.49
C GLU A 48 -10.48 -21.40 -9.07
N LEU A 49 -9.16 -21.27 -9.09
CA LEU A 49 -8.21 -22.32 -8.73
C LEU A 49 -8.05 -22.54 -7.22
N GLY A 50 -8.67 -21.71 -6.39
CA GLY A 50 -8.65 -21.84 -4.94
C GLY A 50 -7.37 -21.35 -4.27
N PHE A 51 -6.67 -20.39 -4.86
CA PHE A 51 -5.57 -19.70 -4.17
C PHE A 51 -6.08 -18.91 -2.96
N ASP A 52 -5.21 -18.74 -1.96
CA ASP A 52 -5.55 -18.02 -0.72
C ASP A 52 -5.42 -16.51 -0.87
N THR A 53 -4.31 -16.03 -1.44
CA THR A 53 -4.01 -14.60 -1.47
C THR A 53 -3.22 -14.22 -2.71
N LEU A 54 -3.63 -13.13 -3.35
CA LEU A 54 -2.86 -12.40 -4.35
C LEU A 54 -2.22 -11.18 -3.68
N TRP A 55 -0.89 -11.09 -3.71
CA TRP A 55 -0.13 -9.95 -3.21
C TRP A 55 0.19 -9.00 -4.35
N LEU A 56 -0.12 -7.72 -4.17
CA LEU A 56 0.12 -6.65 -5.13
C LEU A 56 1.14 -5.67 -4.58
N ALA A 57 1.99 -5.11 -5.44
CA ALA A 57 2.99 -4.12 -5.07
C ALA A 57 2.53 -2.69 -5.45
N GLU A 58 2.84 -1.71 -4.59
CA GLU A 58 2.63 -0.28 -4.86
C GLU A 58 3.89 0.31 -5.50
N HIS A 59 3.74 0.80 -6.74
CA HIS A 59 4.82 1.47 -7.46
C HIS A 59 4.31 2.65 -8.27
N HIS A 60 5.18 3.64 -8.47
CA HIS A 60 4.81 4.90 -9.08
C HIS A 60 5.75 5.32 -10.22
N PHE A 61 5.19 6.05 -11.18
CA PHE A 61 5.94 6.71 -12.27
C PHE A 61 6.73 5.76 -13.18
N GLN A 62 6.36 4.48 -13.24
CA GLN A 62 7.08 3.46 -14.01
C GLN A 62 6.58 3.38 -15.46
N HIS A 63 6.86 4.42 -16.24
CA HIS A 63 6.52 4.50 -17.66
C HIS A 63 7.19 3.42 -18.52
N GLU A 64 8.17 2.73 -17.97
CA GLU A 64 8.85 1.56 -18.53
C GLU A 64 8.06 0.24 -18.38
N GLY A 65 6.90 0.27 -17.72
CA GLY A 65 5.94 -0.83 -17.72
C GLY A 65 6.19 -1.99 -16.76
N TYR A 66 7.17 -1.89 -15.87
CA TYR A 66 7.50 -3.00 -14.97
C TYR A 66 6.56 -3.15 -13.77
N GLU A 67 6.13 -2.02 -13.20
CA GLU A 67 5.33 -1.99 -11.97
C GLU A 67 4.40 -0.77 -12.05
N CYS A 68 3.15 -1.02 -12.45
CA CYS A 68 2.23 0.04 -12.89
C CYS A 68 0.98 0.17 -11.99
N ILE A 69 1.04 -0.30 -10.74
CA ILE A 69 -0.08 -0.22 -9.80
C ILE A 69 0.21 0.84 -8.73
N PRO A 70 -0.32 2.06 -8.86
CA PRO A 70 -0.03 3.14 -7.92
C PRO A 70 -0.90 3.12 -6.66
N ASN A 71 -1.98 2.34 -6.62
CA ASN A 71 -2.85 2.24 -5.44
C ASN A 71 -3.42 0.84 -5.31
N ILE A 72 -2.87 0.08 -4.38
CA ILE A 72 -3.28 -1.30 -4.12
C ILE A 72 -4.67 -1.35 -3.48
N LEU A 73 -5.00 -0.42 -2.59
CA LEU A 73 -6.26 -0.45 -1.84
C LEU A 73 -7.47 -0.23 -2.76
N MET A 74 -7.37 0.71 -3.69
CA MET A 74 -8.41 0.91 -4.71
C MET A 74 -8.58 -0.34 -5.58
N LEU A 75 -7.46 -0.92 -6.02
CA LEU A 75 -7.48 -2.13 -6.83
C LEU A 75 -8.02 -3.33 -6.03
N ALA A 76 -7.70 -3.45 -4.75
CA ALA A 76 -8.22 -4.51 -3.89
C ALA A 76 -9.75 -4.49 -3.80
N VAL A 77 -10.35 -3.29 -3.70
CA VAL A 77 -11.82 -3.14 -3.70
C VAL A 77 -12.41 -3.63 -5.03
N HIS A 78 -11.81 -3.26 -6.16
CA HIS A 78 -12.23 -3.72 -7.48
C HIS A 78 -12.12 -5.25 -7.60
N LEU A 79 -10.96 -5.82 -7.30
CA LEU A 79 -10.72 -7.26 -7.39
C LEU A 79 -11.62 -8.08 -6.46
N ALA A 80 -11.94 -7.54 -5.29
CA ALA A 80 -12.87 -8.18 -4.38
C ALA A 80 -14.30 -8.23 -4.92
N HIS A 81 -14.68 -7.31 -5.82
CA HIS A 81 -15.97 -7.33 -6.49
C HIS A 81 -16.07 -8.46 -7.53
N VAL A 82 -15.01 -8.74 -8.24
CA VAL A 82 -14.95 -9.78 -9.30
C VAL A 82 -14.51 -11.15 -8.80
N THR A 83 -14.11 -11.29 -7.55
CA THR A 83 -13.71 -12.54 -6.90
C THR A 83 -14.63 -12.86 -5.72
N ARG A 84 -14.63 -14.13 -5.26
CA ARG A 84 -15.51 -14.59 -4.18
C ARG A 84 -14.79 -14.85 -2.85
N ARG A 85 -13.58 -15.41 -2.89
CA ARG A 85 -12.85 -15.90 -1.72
C ARG A 85 -11.43 -15.38 -1.62
N LEU A 86 -10.83 -15.03 -2.76
CA LEU A 86 -9.45 -14.58 -2.84
C LEU A 86 -9.22 -13.38 -1.91
N ARG A 87 -8.20 -13.48 -1.08
CA ARG A 87 -7.70 -12.34 -0.29
C ARG A 87 -6.75 -11.50 -1.16
N ILE A 88 -6.77 -10.21 -0.96
CA ILE A 88 -5.88 -9.28 -1.66
C ILE A 88 -4.91 -8.70 -0.63
N GLY A 89 -3.63 -9.03 -0.80
CA GLY A 89 -2.56 -8.58 0.08
C GLY A 89 -1.87 -7.33 -0.47
N CYS A 90 -1.67 -6.34 0.39
CA CYS A 90 -0.84 -5.20 0.09
C CYS A 90 0.63 -5.59 0.31
N GLY A 91 1.36 -5.78 -0.73
CA GLY A 91 2.74 -6.21 -0.63
C GLY A 91 3.72 -5.28 -1.38
N PHE A 92 3.85 -3.99 -0.97
CA PHE A 92 3.35 -3.35 0.27
C PHE A 92 2.84 -1.93 0.00
N ASN A 93 2.02 -1.38 0.88
CA ASN A 93 1.80 0.07 0.92
C ASN A 93 3.08 0.72 1.44
N ILE A 94 3.59 1.69 0.72
CA ILE A 94 4.85 2.36 1.09
C ILE A 94 4.54 3.53 2.01
N ALA A 95 4.48 3.26 3.32
CA ALA A 95 4.01 4.21 4.32
C ALA A 95 4.65 5.61 4.22
N PRO A 96 5.97 5.77 3.96
CA PRO A 96 6.58 7.09 3.79
C PRO A 96 6.01 7.95 2.65
N MET A 97 5.32 7.36 1.69
CA MET A 97 4.65 8.09 0.61
C MET A 97 3.22 8.53 0.97
N TRP A 98 2.74 8.19 2.17
CA TRP A 98 1.39 8.46 2.64
C TRP A 98 1.38 9.33 3.89
N HIS A 99 0.29 10.06 4.09
CA HIS A 99 -0.04 10.51 5.43
C HIS A 99 -0.60 9.32 6.23
N PRO A 100 -0.09 8.99 7.43
CA PRO A 100 -0.44 7.74 8.14
C PRO A 100 -1.94 7.60 8.40
N LEU A 101 -2.63 8.69 8.72
CA LEU A 101 -4.09 8.65 8.92
C LEU A 101 -4.84 8.38 7.63
N ARG A 102 -4.38 8.93 6.48
CA ARG A 102 -5.03 8.66 5.19
C ARG A 102 -4.87 7.19 4.80
N LEU A 103 -3.68 6.65 4.97
CA LEU A 103 -3.45 5.22 4.72
C LEU A 103 -4.32 4.35 5.64
N ALA A 104 -4.47 4.72 6.91
CA ALA A 104 -5.33 4.00 7.85
C ALA A 104 -6.82 4.07 7.47
N GLU A 105 -7.32 5.25 7.08
CA GLU A 105 -8.70 5.43 6.61
C GLU A 105 -8.97 4.63 5.34
N ASP A 106 -8.09 4.75 4.34
CA ASP A 106 -8.25 4.09 3.05
C ASP A 106 -8.21 2.55 3.19
N PHE A 107 -7.32 2.04 4.06
CA PHE A 107 -7.33 0.62 4.40
C PHE A 107 -8.62 0.19 5.12
N ALA A 108 -9.10 0.96 6.10
CA ALA A 108 -10.32 0.63 6.82
C ALA A 108 -11.54 0.56 5.89
N VAL A 109 -11.62 1.50 4.94
CA VAL A 109 -12.68 1.49 3.92
C VAL A 109 -12.53 0.28 2.99
N ALA A 110 -11.31 0.00 2.52
CA ALA A 110 -11.04 -1.16 1.67
C ALA A 110 -11.38 -2.48 2.40
N ASP A 111 -10.99 -2.63 3.66
CA ASP A 111 -11.28 -3.82 4.48
C ASP A 111 -12.80 -4.04 4.64
N ILE A 112 -13.57 -2.99 4.90
CA ILE A 112 -15.03 -3.06 4.99
C ILE A 112 -15.66 -3.46 3.66
N LEU A 113 -15.29 -2.78 2.56
CA LEU A 113 -15.87 -3.02 1.24
C LEU A 113 -15.52 -4.41 0.70
N THR A 114 -14.34 -4.93 1.03
CA THR A 114 -13.89 -6.28 0.68
C THR A 114 -14.39 -7.35 1.65
N LYS A 115 -15.14 -6.97 2.70
CA LYS A 115 -15.64 -7.86 3.76
C LYS A 115 -14.51 -8.61 4.48
N GLY A 116 -13.44 -7.89 4.82
CA GLY A 116 -12.28 -8.42 5.54
C GLY A 116 -11.32 -9.26 4.70
N ARG A 117 -11.37 -9.15 3.36
CA ARG A 117 -10.47 -9.88 2.45
C ARG A 117 -9.20 -9.14 2.10
N THR A 118 -9.04 -7.87 2.51
CA THR A 118 -7.81 -7.13 2.33
C THR A 118 -6.83 -7.45 3.46
N VAL A 119 -5.57 -7.73 3.13
CA VAL A 119 -4.49 -7.94 4.10
C VAL A 119 -3.60 -6.72 4.11
N PHE A 120 -3.43 -6.10 5.28
CA PHE A 120 -2.59 -4.92 5.42
C PHE A 120 -1.11 -5.30 5.34
N GLY A 121 -0.36 -4.60 4.53
CA GLY A 121 1.08 -4.74 4.47
C GLY A 121 1.73 -3.39 4.26
N VAL A 122 2.86 -3.15 4.94
CA VAL A 122 3.60 -1.89 4.90
C VAL A 122 5.07 -2.10 4.63
N GLY A 123 5.65 -1.18 3.87
CA GLY A 123 7.07 -1.12 3.58
C GLY A 123 7.61 0.30 3.65
N ARG A 124 8.95 0.41 3.70
CA ARG A 124 9.65 1.70 3.71
C ARG A 124 9.91 2.26 2.31
N GLY A 125 9.70 1.45 1.28
CA GLY A 125 10.12 1.74 -0.07
C GLY A 125 11.60 1.44 -0.33
N TYR A 126 11.97 1.41 -1.61
CA TYR A 126 13.36 1.22 -2.07
C TYR A 126 13.66 1.98 -3.36
N HIS A 127 12.64 2.53 -4.03
CA HIS A 127 12.80 3.35 -5.22
C HIS A 127 12.90 4.82 -4.86
N THR A 128 14.08 5.42 -5.05
CA THR A 128 14.30 6.85 -4.80
C THR A 128 13.39 7.74 -5.63
N ARG A 129 13.17 7.38 -6.92
CA ARG A 129 12.24 8.10 -7.80
C ARG A 129 10.85 8.23 -7.20
N GLU A 130 10.37 7.20 -6.51
CA GLU A 130 9.04 7.18 -5.93
C GLU A 130 9.00 7.93 -4.60
N VAL A 131 9.78 7.47 -3.63
CA VAL A 131 9.74 7.96 -2.25
C VAL A 131 10.13 9.43 -2.15
N GLU A 132 11.22 9.86 -2.82
CA GLU A 132 11.67 11.26 -2.83
C GLU A 132 10.68 12.18 -3.57
N THR A 133 10.01 11.69 -4.61
CA THR A 133 9.00 12.48 -5.32
C THR A 133 7.80 12.81 -4.44
N PHE A 134 7.44 11.92 -3.52
CA PHE A 134 6.40 12.17 -2.52
C PHE A 134 6.91 12.96 -1.29
N GLY A 135 8.17 13.39 -1.30
CA GLY A 135 8.75 14.24 -0.27
C GLY A 135 9.24 13.52 0.97
N ALA A 136 9.31 12.18 0.93
CA ALA A 136 9.85 11.40 2.02
C ALA A 136 11.34 11.06 1.80
N PRO A 137 12.17 11.03 2.86
CA PRO A 137 13.59 10.75 2.72
C PRO A 137 13.81 9.27 2.36
N MET A 138 14.51 8.99 1.25
CA MET A 138 14.91 7.64 0.87
C MET A 138 16.43 7.48 0.90
N GLN A 139 17.15 8.54 0.51
CA GLN A 139 18.63 8.55 0.48
C GLN A 139 19.21 8.55 1.90
N ASP A 140 18.51 9.11 2.88
CA ASP A 140 18.85 8.97 4.30
C ASP A 140 18.08 7.79 4.91
N ALA A 141 18.74 6.66 5.01
CA ALA A 141 18.13 5.42 5.52
C ALA A 141 17.67 5.51 6.98
N ASN A 142 18.30 6.37 7.80
CA ASN A 142 17.90 6.57 9.19
C ASN A 142 16.65 7.46 9.28
N ALA A 143 16.64 8.59 8.56
CA ALA A 143 15.47 9.45 8.49
C ALA A 143 14.25 8.72 7.91
N ASN A 144 14.44 7.89 6.86
CA ASN A 144 13.39 7.04 6.31
C ASN A 144 12.85 6.05 7.34
N ARG A 145 13.73 5.40 8.11
CA ARG A 145 13.33 4.44 9.15
C ARG A 145 12.55 5.13 10.27
N GLU A 146 13.04 6.25 10.79
CA GLU A 146 12.37 7.01 11.84
C GLU A 146 10.96 7.45 11.43
N LEU A 147 10.82 7.99 10.21
CA LEU A 147 9.52 8.37 9.66
C LEU A 147 8.58 7.15 9.56
N PHE A 148 9.07 6.06 8.99
CA PHE A 148 8.29 4.83 8.83
C PHE A 148 7.81 4.26 10.15
N GLU A 149 8.70 4.15 11.15
CA GLU A 149 8.38 3.60 12.47
C GLU A 149 7.31 4.45 13.17
N GLU A 150 7.42 5.78 13.13
CA GLU A 150 6.41 6.68 13.68
C GLU A 150 5.06 6.56 12.95
N GLN A 151 5.08 6.46 11.62
CA GLN A 151 3.86 6.28 10.83
C GLN A 151 3.16 4.96 11.13
N VAL A 152 3.90 3.88 11.24
CA VAL A 152 3.35 2.56 11.58
C VAL A 152 2.75 2.56 12.99
N GLU A 153 3.40 3.19 13.96
CA GLU A 153 2.85 3.37 15.31
C GLU A 153 1.50 4.09 15.28
N ILE A 154 1.39 5.20 14.53
CA ILE A 154 0.15 5.97 14.37
C ILE A 154 -0.94 5.10 13.74
N ILE A 155 -0.62 4.39 12.66
CA ILE A 155 -1.57 3.53 11.95
C ILE A 155 -2.12 2.45 12.89
N PHE A 156 -1.26 1.80 13.68
CA PHE A 156 -1.71 0.77 14.63
C PHE A 156 -2.52 1.33 15.79
N LYS A 157 -2.20 2.53 16.28
CA LYS A 157 -3.06 3.23 17.24
C LYS A 157 -4.44 3.47 16.64
N ALA A 158 -4.50 4.01 15.42
CA ALA A 158 -5.75 4.28 14.72
C ALA A 158 -6.60 3.01 14.50
N PHE A 159 -5.98 1.89 14.16
CA PHE A 159 -6.70 0.63 13.94
C PHE A 159 -7.26 0.02 15.22
N ASN A 160 -6.46 -0.01 16.26
CA ASN A 160 -6.71 -0.89 17.41
C ASN A 160 -7.28 -0.18 18.63
N HIS A 161 -7.12 1.14 18.75
CA HIS A 161 -7.71 1.93 19.84
C HIS A 161 -9.03 2.57 19.40
N GLU A 162 -9.95 2.74 20.33
CA GLU A 162 -11.21 3.46 20.08
C GLU A 162 -10.95 4.94 19.80
N SER A 163 -10.08 5.53 20.59
CA SER A 163 -9.51 6.85 20.37
C SER A 163 -8.04 6.85 20.71
N PHE A 164 -7.29 7.79 20.17
CA PHE A 164 -5.86 7.90 20.37
C PHE A 164 -5.36 9.32 20.21
N SER A 165 -4.22 9.59 20.80
CA SER A 165 -3.37 10.74 20.53
C SER A 165 -1.95 10.30 20.23
N HIS A 166 -1.18 11.15 19.57
CA HIS A 166 0.21 10.90 19.26
C HIS A 166 1.02 12.19 19.33
N LYS A 167 2.20 12.12 19.92
CA LYS A 167 3.18 13.20 19.92
C LYS A 167 4.54 12.61 19.65
N GLY A 168 5.00 12.78 18.42
CA GLY A 168 6.27 12.26 17.94
C GLY A 168 7.15 13.35 17.33
N LYS A 169 8.14 12.91 16.57
CA LYS A 169 9.09 13.79 15.88
C LYS A 169 8.46 14.44 14.63
N HIS A 170 7.66 13.66 13.90
CA HIS A 170 7.08 14.04 12.61
C HIS A 170 5.61 14.45 12.73
N TYR A 171 4.88 13.89 13.71
CA TYR A 171 3.44 14.09 13.85
C TYR A 171 3.04 14.48 15.27
N THR A 172 2.09 15.41 15.37
CA THR A 172 1.32 15.68 16.59
C THR A 172 -0.15 15.56 16.25
N LEU A 173 -0.83 14.57 16.85
CA LEU A 173 -2.21 14.20 16.53
C LEU A 173 -3.05 14.04 17.82
N PRO A 174 -4.15 14.79 17.96
CA PRO A 174 -4.56 15.88 17.10
C PRO A 174 -3.60 17.06 17.16
N PRO A 175 -3.59 17.96 16.15
CA PRO A 175 -2.85 19.20 16.25
C PRO A 175 -3.49 20.10 17.33
N PRO A 176 -2.73 21.04 17.94
CA PRO A 176 -3.22 21.92 18.99
C PRO A 176 -4.09 23.05 18.40
N VAL A 177 -5.25 22.70 17.86
CA VAL A 177 -6.21 23.61 17.24
C VAL A 177 -7.59 23.47 17.87
N PRO A 178 -8.35 24.55 18.05
CA PRO A 178 -9.70 24.49 18.58
C PRO A 178 -10.63 23.86 17.51
N TYR A 179 -11.58 23.06 17.99
CA TYR A 179 -12.65 22.51 17.16
C TYR A 179 -14.01 22.78 17.82
N ARG A 180 -14.87 23.55 17.15
CA ARG A 180 -16.22 23.92 17.63
C ARG A 180 -16.25 24.43 19.08
N GLY A 181 -15.23 25.20 19.49
CA GLY A 181 -15.16 25.82 20.81
C GLY A 181 -14.58 24.94 21.92
N TYR A 182 -13.99 23.78 21.60
CA TYR A 182 -13.25 22.95 22.55
C TYR A 182 -11.92 22.48 21.97
N ASP A 183 -10.99 22.11 22.83
CA ASP A 183 -9.71 21.53 22.42
C ASP A 183 -9.87 20.06 22.10
N LEU A 184 -9.47 19.68 20.88
CA LEU A 184 -9.45 18.29 20.46
C LEU A 184 -8.29 17.56 21.12
N LYS A 185 -8.59 16.56 21.97
CA LYS A 185 -7.57 15.82 22.74
C LYS A 185 -7.19 14.47 22.12
N GLU A 186 -8.13 13.85 21.43
CA GLU A 186 -7.97 12.54 20.81
C GLU A 186 -8.67 12.50 19.45
N LEU A 187 -8.25 11.57 18.61
CA LEU A 187 -8.86 11.23 17.32
C LEU A 187 -9.45 9.84 17.38
N THR A 188 -10.51 9.62 16.62
CA THR A 188 -11.07 8.29 16.37
C THR A 188 -11.04 8.03 14.87
N LEU A 189 -10.49 6.88 14.46
CA LEU A 189 -10.57 6.45 13.06
C LEU A 189 -12.01 6.06 12.71
N VAL A 190 -12.59 6.66 11.68
CA VAL A 190 -13.99 6.44 11.28
C VAL A 190 -14.07 6.22 9.76
N PRO A 191 -14.51 5.02 9.33
CA PRO A 191 -14.75 3.82 10.13
C PRO A 191 -13.45 3.11 10.54
N ARG A 192 -13.55 2.12 11.41
CA ARG A 192 -12.44 1.24 11.78
C ARG A 192 -12.49 -0.07 10.98
N PRO A 193 -11.36 -0.78 10.78
CA PRO A 193 -11.33 -2.06 10.08
C PRO A 193 -12.26 -3.12 10.69
N VAL A 194 -12.74 -4.05 9.85
CA VAL A 194 -13.62 -5.15 10.29
C VAL A 194 -12.87 -6.09 11.23
N ASN A 195 -11.69 -6.53 10.80
CA ASN A 195 -10.86 -7.45 11.57
C ASN A 195 -9.91 -6.67 12.49
N ARG A 196 -10.00 -6.92 13.79
CA ARG A 196 -9.14 -6.29 14.80
C ARG A 196 -8.70 -7.32 15.84
N PRO A 197 -7.43 -7.35 16.26
CA PRO A 197 -6.34 -6.53 15.74
C PRO A 197 -6.07 -6.79 14.25
N VAL A 198 -5.64 -5.74 13.54
CA VAL A 198 -5.36 -5.84 12.10
C VAL A 198 -4.13 -6.73 11.87
N GLU A 199 -4.27 -7.75 11.01
CA GLU A 199 -3.14 -8.54 10.54
C GLU A 199 -2.25 -7.66 9.65
N CYS A 200 -0.96 -7.58 9.98
CA CYS A 200 0.00 -6.79 9.22
C CYS A 200 1.18 -7.63 8.76
N CYS A 201 1.56 -7.41 7.50
CA CYS A 201 2.76 -7.98 6.90
C CYS A 201 3.79 -6.89 6.62
N GLN A 202 5.07 -7.24 6.81
CA GLN A 202 6.21 -6.38 6.51
C GLN A 202 7.29 -7.19 5.79
N PRO A 203 7.99 -6.62 4.79
CA PRO A 203 9.10 -7.30 4.16
C PRO A 203 10.29 -7.41 5.10
N ILE A 204 10.89 -8.59 5.17
CA ILE A 204 12.15 -8.82 5.88
C ILE A 204 13.22 -9.15 4.85
N VAL A 205 14.01 -8.16 4.47
CA VAL A 205 15.07 -8.31 3.45
C VAL A 205 16.49 -8.32 4.03
N SER A 206 16.63 -8.05 5.33
CA SER A 206 17.92 -8.05 6.03
C SER A 206 17.76 -8.35 7.52
N ALA A 207 18.87 -8.70 8.18
CA ALA A 207 18.89 -8.93 9.64
C ALA A 207 18.48 -7.71 10.47
N ASN A 208 18.57 -6.50 9.90
CA ASN A 208 18.21 -5.23 10.54
C ASN A 208 16.76 -4.79 10.25
N ALA A 209 15.97 -5.63 9.60
CA ALA A 209 14.57 -5.36 9.26
C ALA A 209 13.58 -5.79 10.36
N ARG A 210 14.07 -6.07 11.56
CA ARG A 210 13.26 -6.47 12.74
C ARG A 210 12.99 -5.30 13.63
#